data_f041bae2c824fd4098ddf0aee11768df
#
_entry.id   f041bae2c824fd4098ddf0aee11768df
#
_cell.length_a   1.000
_cell.length_b   1.000
_cell.length_c   1.000
_cell.angle_alpha   90.00
_cell.angle_beta   90.00
_cell.angle_gamma   90.00
#
_symmetry.space_group_name_H-M   'P 1'
#
loop_
_entity.id
_entity.type
_entity.pdbx_description
1 polymer ?
#
loop_
_entity_poly.entity_id
_entity_poly.type
_entity_poly.pdbx_seq_one_letter_code
_entity_poly.pdbx_strand_id
1 'polypeptide(L)'
;MYLQTSITVVLTAISSLVIASPTTSLDTRGASGINCEGSSDCEFGTQNTLGQLIEVISKTKTDTCVGPGKQIACVDGGITDFCAFTQKYRHQDICGSDVKILLNHLKEHGCKNCGSVPVGYPRFKDLDGGMLTVNAVKGGGCRSGHDDENNETGLCPGVK
;
A
#
# COMPACT_ATOMS: atom_id res chain seq x y z
N MET A 1 40.09 30.51 72.70
CA MET A 1 39.73 31.41 71.57
C MET A 1 39.74 30.50 70.34
N TYR A 2 38.54 29.98 69.98
CA TYR A 2 38.41 29.11 68.79
C TYR A 2 37.69 29.92 67.73
N LEU A 3 38.36 30.18 66.61
CA LEU A 3 37.74 30.74 65.40
C LEU A 3 36.98 29.64 64.66
N GLN A 4 35.68 29.78 64.53
CA GLN A 4 34.89 28.96 63.63
C GLN A 4 34.82 29.63 62.24
N THR A 5 35.41 29.01 61.27
CA THR A 5 35.27 29.37 59.87
C THR A 5 34.10 28.65 59.25
N SER A 6 33.03 29.42 58.97
CA SER A 6 31.85 28.92 58.24
C SER A 6 32.13 28.87 56.75
N ILE A 7 32.10 27.67 56.21
CA ILE A 7 32.21 27.43 54.75
C ILE A 7 30.80 27.48 54.20
N THR A 8 30.47 28.48 53.41
CA THR A 8 29.23 28.58 52.68
C THR A 8 29.37 27.85 51.34
N VAL A 9 28.68 26.71 51.20
CA VAL A 9 28.63 25.98 49.92
C VAL A 9 27.50 26.59 49.10
N VAL A 10 27.87 27.26 47.99
CA VAL A 10 26.90 27.74 46.99
C VAL A 10 26.63 26.62 45.99
N LEU A 11 25.45 26.02 46.10
CA LEU A 11 24.92 25.09 45.06
C LEU A 11 24.40 25.88 43.86
N THR A 12 25.13 25.91 42.77
CA THR A 12 24.63 26.37 41.47
C THR A 12 23.85 25.26 40.79
N ALA A 13 22.53 25.41 40.74
CA ALA A 13 21.65 24.52 39.97
C ALA A 13 21.77 24.86 38.49
N ILE A 14 22.39 23.95 37.74
CA ILE A 14 22.46 24.01 36.27
C ILE A 14 21.13 23.46 35.74
N SER A 15 20.18 24.35 35.36
CA SER A 15 18.96 23.96 34.68
C SER A 15 19.29 23.60 33.22
N SER A 16 19.34 22.31 32.90
CA SER A 16 19.46 21.84 31.53
C SER A 16 18.12 22.08 30.79
N LEU A 17 18.08 23.07 29.91
CA LEU A 17 16.99 23.21 28.95
C LEU A 17 17.09 22.06 27.93
N VAL A 18 16.23 21.07 28.06
CA VAL A 18 16.00 20.08 27.01
C VAL A 18 15.14 20.77 25.94
N ILE A 19 15.78 21.20 24.85
CA ILE A 19 15.10 21.65 23.65
C ILE A 19 14.57 20.38 22.97
N ALA A 20 13.31 20.04 23.21
CA ALA A 20 12.58 19.06 22.43
C ALA A 20 12.41 19.65 21.03
N SER A 21 13.23 19.24 20.07
CA SER A 21 12.98 19.51 18.66
C SER A 21 11.69 18.79 18.25
N PRO A 22 10.68 19.48 17.71
CA PRO A 22 9.54 18.80 17.12
C PRO A 22 10.08 18.01 15.92
N THR A 23 10.15 16.70 16.05
CA THR A 23 10.27 15.82 14.88
C THR A 23 8.95 15.94 14.13
N THR A 24 8.84 16.94 13.26
CA THR A 24 7.84 16.93 12.21
C THR A 24 8.21 15.74 11.31
N SER A 25 7.57 14.60 11.55
CA SER A 25 7.48 13.58 10.52
C SER A 25 6.76 14.26 9.35
N LEU A 26 7.53 14.74 8.38
CA LEU A 26 6.97 15.11 7.09
C LEU A 26 6.27 13.84 6.59
N ASP A 27 4.95 13.91 6.56
CA ASP A 27 4.12 12.89 5.96
C ASP A 27 4.41 12.93 4.44
N THR A 28 5.41 12.15 4.02
CA THR A 28 5.84 12.03 2.64
C THR A 28 4.81 11.30 1.77
N ARG A 29 3.64 10.94 2.33
CA ARG A 29 2.58 10.20 1.65
C ARG A 29 2.01 10.92 0.43
N GLY A 30 2.01 12.26 0.43
CA GLY A 30 1.53 13.06 -0.71
C GLY A 30 2.56 13.27 -1.83
N ALA A 31 3.86 13.16 -1.55
CA ALA A 31 4.90 13.50 -2.52
C ALA A 31 5.28 12.34 -3.46
N SER A 32 4.99 11.09 -3.11
CA SER A 32 5.36 9.92 -3.90
C SER A 32 4.29 9.49 -4.90
N GLY A 33 3.05 9.97 -4.77
CA GLY A 33 1.91 9.48 -5.54
C GLY A 33 1.46 8.05 -5.19
N ILE A 34 2.22 7.34 -4.36
CA ILE A 34 1.86 6.02 -3.82
C ILE A 34 1.33 6.21 -2.41
N ASN A 35 0.23 5.52 -2.08
CA ASN A 35 -0.24 5.40 -0.71
C ASN A 35 -0.54 3.93 -0.37
N CYS A 36 -0.48 3.59 0.91
CA CYS A 36 -0.83 2.26 1.42
C CYS A 36 -2.22 2.25 2.10
N GLU A 37 -3.06 3.18 1.72
CA GLU A 37 -4.41 3.33 2.25
C GLU A 37 -5.40 2.42 1.50
N GLY A 38 -6.48 2.06 2.19
CA GLY A 38 -7.58 1.28 1.64
C GLY A 38 -8.80 1.37 2.54
N SER A 39 -9.79 0.49 2.33
CA SER A 39 -10.92 0.37 3.24
C SER A 39 -10.48 -0.13 4.61
N SER A 40 -11.32 0.03 5.64
CA SER A 40 -11.07 -0.53 6.99
C SER A 40 -10.81 -2.04 6.96
N ASP A 41 -11.36 -2.74 5.96
CA ASP A 41 -11.19 -4.18 5.82
C ASP A 41 -9.76 -4.58 5.39
N CYS A 42 -8.92 -3.63 5.00
CA CYS A 42 -7.50 -3.87 4.69
C CYS A 42 -6.68 -4.34 5.89
N GLU A 43 -7.15 -4.08 7.10
CA GLU A 43 -6.52 -4.56 8.33
C GLU A 43 -6.66 -6.09 8.51
N PHE A 44 -7.66 -6.70 7.88
CA PHE A 44 -7.91 -8.15 7.97
C PHE A 44 -7.07 -8.99 7.01
N GLY A 45 -6.28 -8.35 6.15
CA GLY A 45 -5.36 -9.04 5.25
C GLY A 45 -4.27 -9.81 6.00
N THR A 46 -3.76 -10.85 5.36
CA THR A 46 -2.56 -11.54 5.85
C THR A 46 -1.36 -10.60 5.77
N GLN A 47 -0.28 -10.91 6.51
CA GLN A 47 0.94 -10.10 6.48
C GLN A 47 1.62 -10.01 5.10
N ASN A 48 1.14 -10.74 4.11
CA ASN A 48 1.72 -10.82 2.77
C ASN A 48 0.68 -10.82 1.63
N THR A 49 -0.48 -10.23 1.84
CA THR A 49 -1.56 -10.19 0.83
C THR A 49 -1.09 -9.61 -0.50
N LEU A 50 -0.35 -8.51 -0.47
CA LEU A 50 0.22 -7.90 -1.68
C LEU A 50 1.24 -8.82 -2.38
N GLY A 51 2.04 -9.57 -1.60
CA GLY A 51 2.97 -10.55 -2.16
C GLY A 51 2.25 -11.71 -2.86
N GLN A 52 1.13 -12.19 -2.32
CA GLN A 52 0.29 -13.20 -2.95
C GLN A 52 -0.32 -12.69 -4.26
N LEU A 53 -0.81 -11.45 -4.30
CA LEU A 53 -1.30 -10.84 -5.54
C LEU A 53 -0.20 -10.73 -6.60
N ILE A 54 1.01 -10.34 -6.22
CA ILE A 54 2.16 -10.27 -7.13
C ILE A 54 2.46 -11.65 -7.72
N GLU A 55 2.40 -12.70 -6.91
CA GLU A 55 2.61 -14.07 -7.35
C GLU A 55 1.55 -14.51 -8.37
N VAL A 56 0.26 -14.24 -8.09
CA VAL A 56 -0.84 -14.52 -9.01
C VAL A 56 -0.64 -13.80 -10.34
N ILE A 57 -0.39 -12.49 -10.28
CA ILE A 57 -0.19 -11.66 -11.48
C ILE A 57 1.08 -12.06 -12.27
N SER A 58 2.08 -12.60 -11.60
CA SER A 58 3.30 -13.06 -12.28
C SER A 58 3.01 -14.14 -13.32
N LYS A 59 1.94 -14.92 -13.14
CA LYS A 59 1.48 -15.96 -14.04
C LYS A 59 0.70 -15.43 -15.26
N THR A 60 0.27 -14.16 -15.22
CA THR A 60 -0.46 -13.50 -16.31
C THR A 60 0.47 -13.22 -17.49
N LYS A 61 -0.02 -13.39 -18.69
CA LYS A 61 0.72 -12.98 -19.90
C LYS A 61 0.88 -11.45 -19.90
N THR A 62 2.02 -10.98 -20.39
CA THR A 62 2.37 -9.56 -20.38
C THR A 62 1.50 -8.71 -21.28
N ASP A 63 0.97 -9.31 -22.34
CA ASP A 63 0.12 -8.69 -23.37
C ASP A 63 -1.38 -8.79 -23.08
N THR A 64 -1.78 -9.50 -22.02
CA THR A 64 -3.18 -9.52 -21.60
C THR A 64 -3.53 -8.18 -20.97
N CYS A 65 -4.51 -7.49 -21.53
CA CYS A 65 -4.96 -6.18 -21.06
C CYS A 65 -6.39 -6.25 -20.53
N VAL A 66 -6.67 -5.43 -19.51
CA VAL A 66 -7.96 -5.40 -18.79
C VAL A 66 -8.51 -3.98 -18.81
N GLY A 67 -9.79 -3.87 -19.14
CA GLY A 67 -10.48 -2.58 -19.21
C GLY A 67 -10.61 -1.88 -17.85
N PRO A 68 -10.94 -0.57 -17.89
CA PRO A 68 -11.05 0.27 -16.71
C PRO A 68 -12.04 -0.28 -15.66
N GLY A 69 -11.63 -0.23 -14.39
CA GLY A 69 -12.49 -0.60 -13.25
C GLY A 69 -12.75 -2.09 -13.08
N LYS A 70 -12.27 -2.94 -13.97
CA LYS A 70 -12.39 -4.39 -13.84
C LYS A 70 -11.32 -4.92 -12.88
N GLN A 71 -11.71 -5.93 -12.12
CA GLN A 71 -10.77 -6.68 -11.29
C GLN A 71 -9.81 -7.49 -12.17
N ILE A 72 -8.56 -7.49 -11.79
CA ILE A 72 -7.46 -8.14 -12.53
C ILE A 72 -7.13 -9.49 -11.90
N ALA A 73 -6.95 -9.48 -10.58
CA ALA A 73 -6.70 -10.65 -9.77
C ALA A 73 -7.19 -10.42 -8.36
N CYS A 74 -7.56 -11.51 -7.68
CA CYS A 74 -7.95 -11.50 -6.28
C CYS A 74 -7.26 -12.62 -5.53
N VAL A 75 -6.98 -12.39 -4.24
CA VAL A 75 -6.49 -13.39 -3.30
C VAL A 75 -7.39 -13.44 -2.08
N ASP A 76 -7.48 -14.61 -1.47
CA ASP A 76 -8.27 -14.86 -0.27
C ASP A 76 -7.60 -14.22 0.95
N GLY A 77 -8.31 -13.37 1.66
CA GLY A 77 -7.92 -12.83 2.95
C GLY A 77 -8.62 -13.50 4.13
N GLY A 78 -9.40 -14.55 3.88
CA GLY A 78 -10.17 -15.29 4.89
C GLY A 78 -11.56 -14.71 5.12
N ILE A 79 -11.67 -13.46 5.54
CA ILE A 79 -12.95 -12.78 5.78
C ILE A 79 -13.40 -11.97 4.55
N THR A 80 -12.45 -11.50 3.78
CA THR A 80 -12.68 -10.69 2.58
C THR A 80 -11.62 -11.01 1.53
N ASP A 81 -11.95 -10.87 0.26
CA ASP A 81 -10.97 -10.98 -0.82
C ASP A 81 -10.22 -9.66 -1.00
N PHE A 82 -8.97 -9.75 -1.40
CA PHE A 82 -8.16 -8.60 -1.78
C PHE A 82 -7.93 -8.62 -3.27
N CYS A 83 -8.35 -7.57 -3.95
CA CYS A 83 -8.31 -7.52 -5.41
C CYS A 83 -7.47 -6.35 -5.92
N ALA A 84 -6.78 -6.59 -7.03
CA ALA A 84 -6.15 -5.55 -7.83
C ALA A 84 -7.11 -5.11 -8.94
N PHE A 85 -7.29 -3.80 -9.10
CA PHE A 85 -8.12 -3.19 -10.14
C PHE A 85 -7.70 -1.75 -10.40
N THR A 86 -8.13 -1.19 -11.54
CA THR A 86 -7.86 0.22 -11.84
C THR A 86 -8.98 1.12 -11.33
N GLN A 87 -8.60 2.30 -10.81
CA GLN A 87 -9.53 3.36 -10.42
C GLN A 87 -9.19 4.66 -11.16
N LYS A 88 -10.22 5.46 -11.45
CA LYS A 88 -10.11 6.74 -12.20
C LYS A 88 -9.48 6.61 -13.60
N TYR A 89 -9.03 5.44 -13.98
CA TYR A 89 -8.44 5.14 -15.28
C TYR A 89 -9.55 4.82 -16.28
N ARG A 90 -9.95 5.84 -17.09
CA ARG A 90 -11.21 5.79 -17.83
C ARG A 90 -11.07 5.48 -19.32
N HIS A 91 -9.87 5.55 -19.88
CA HIS A 91 -9.71 5.67 -21.32
C HIS A 91 -8.83 4.60 -21.98
N GLN A 92 -8.17 3.76 -21.21
CA GLN A 92 -7.25 2.76 -21.74
C GLN A 92 -7.32 1.47 -20.92
N ASP A 93 -6.99 0.37 -21.56
CA ASP A 93 -6.76 -0.90 -20.87
C ASP A 93 -5.40 -0.86 -20.18
N ILE A 94 -5.28 -1.56 -19.05
CA ILE A 94 -4.00 -1.80 -18.39
C ILE A 94 -3.54 -3.22 -18.73
N CYS A 95 -2.29 -3.36 -19.14
CA CYS A 95 -1.74 -4.64 -19.53
C CYS A 95 -0.96 -5.31 -18.38
N GLY A 96 -0.84 -6.64 -18.43
CA GLY A 96 -0.20 -7.42 -17.39
C GLY A 96 1.24 -7.00 -17.07
N SER A 97 1.98 -6.50 -18.08
CA SER A 97 3.32 -5.92 -17.88
C SER A 97 3.29 -4.72 -16.92
N ASP A 98 2.34 -3.79 -17.12
CA ASP A 98 2.24 -2.59 -16.31
C ASP A 98 1.74 -2.91 -14.91
N VAL A 99 0.76 -3.81 -14.79
CA VAL A 99 0.25 -4.26 -13.48
C VAL A 99 1.37 -4.86 -12.64
N LYS A 100 2.23 -5.72 -13.23
CA LYS A 100 3.39 -6.30 -12.53
C LYS A 100 4.34 -5.24 -11.98
N ILE A 101 4.66 -4.25 -12.78
CA ILE A 101 5.55 -3.15 -12.39
C ILE A 101 4.92 -2.33 -11.27
N LEU A 102 3.65 -1.96 -11.40
CA LEU A 102 2.96 -1.11 -10.44
C LEU A 102 2.75 -1.81 -9.08
N LEU A 103 2.44 -3.11 -9.06
CA LEU A 103 2.36 -3.87 -7.81
C LEU A 103 3.71 -3.98 -7.10
N ASN A 104 4.80 -4.11 -7.85
CA ASN A 104 6.14 -4.10 -7.27
C ASN A 104 6.45 -2.73 -6.65
N HIS A 105 6.07 -1.63 -7.28
CA HIS A 105 6.23 -0.29 -6.68
C HIS A 105 5.45 -0.14 -5.38
N LEU A 106 4.23 -0.68 -5.26
CA LEU A 106 3.50 -0.72 -3.99
C LEU A 106 4.27 -1.48 -2.92
N LYS A 107 4.84 -2.64 -3.27
CA LYS A 107 5.63 -3.47 -2.36
C LYS A 107 6.91 -2.77 -1.90
N GLU A 108 7.65 -2.17 -2.83
CA GLU A 108 8.87 -1.41 -2.57
C GLU A 108 8.60 -0.18 -1.70
N HIS A 109 7.43 0.44 -1.85
CA HIS A 109 6.97 1.54 -1.00
C HIS A 109 6.65 1.10 0.43
N GLY A 110 6.51 -0.19 0.69
CA GLY A 110 6.27 -0.77 2.00
C GLY A 110 4.81 -1.13 2.28
N CYS A 111 3.92 -1.07 1.27
CA CYS A 111 2.55 -1.53 1.42
C CYS A 111 2.50 -3.05 1.63
N LYS A 112 1.60 -3.51 2.53
CA LYS A 112 1.46 -4.93 2.89
C LYS A 112 0.22 -5.56 2.29
N ASN A 113 -0.94 -4.92 2.46
CA ASN A 113 -2.23 -5.47 2.08
C ASN A 113 -2.93 -4.64 1.02
N CYS A 114 -3.02 -3.34 1.21
CA CYS A 114 -3.72 -2.41 0.33
C CYS A 114 -2.83 -1.25 -0.07
N GLY A 115 -3.25 -0.54 -1.10
CA GLY A 115 -2.58 0.67 -1.54
C GLY A 115 -2.97 1.06 -2.96
N SER A 116 -2.54 2.24 -3.36
CA SER A 116 -2.75 2.76 -4.70
C SER A 116 -1.47 3.37 -5.25
N VAL A 117 -1.25 3.16 -6.54
CA VAL A 117 -0.10 3.69 -7.29
C VAL A 117 -0.59 4.30 -8.61
N PRO A 118 -0.11 5.51 -9.01
CA PRO A 118 -0.46 6.11 -10.29
C PRO A 118 -0.08 5.18 -11.45
N VAL A 119 -0.94 5.06 -12.46
CA VAL A 119 -0.66 4.19 -13.63
C VAL A 119 0.61 4.63 -14.37
N GLY A 120 0.92 5.91 -14.36
CA GLY A 120 2.13 6.45 -15.00
C GLY A 120 3.37 6.52 -14.11
N TYR A 121 3.35 5.93 -12.91
CA TYR A 121 4.48 5.94 -11.99
C TYR A 121 5.70 5.18 -12.55
N PRO A 122 6.94 5.66 -12.34
CA PRO A 122 7.37 6.81 -11.54
C PRO A 122 7.33 8.16 -12.28
N ARG A 123 7.03 8.16 -13.57
CA ARG A 123 7.10 9.38 -14.40
C ARG A 123 6.00 10.38 -14.02
N PHE A 124 4.80 9.89 -13.79
CA PHE A 124 3.66 10.69 -13.34
C PHE A 124 3.25 10.22 -11.94
N LYS A 125 3.16 11.17 -11.02
CA LYS A 125 2.81 10.91 -9.62
C LYS A 125 1.37 11.33 -9.29
N ASP A 126 0.64 11.78 -10.30
CA ASP A 126 -0.73 12.22 -10.15
C ASP A 126 -1.71 11.05 -10.22
N LEU A 127 -2.55 10.93 -9.19
CA LEU A 127 -3.61 9.92 -9.11
C LEU A 127 -4.83 10.28 -9.97
N ASP A 128 -4.96 11.52 -10.44
CA ASP A 128 -6.10 11.94 -11.27
C ASP A 128 -6.04 11.36 -12.67
N GLY A 129 -4.85 11.01 -13.17
CA GLY A 129 -4.64 10.28 -14.41
C GLY A 129 -5.04 8.80 -14.35
N GLY A 130 -5.40 8.32 -13.16
CA GLY A 130 -5.73 6.93 -12.89
C GLY A 130 -4.69 6.21 -12.06
N MET A 131 -5.15 5.19 -11.33
CA MET A 131 -4.31 4.42 -10.42
C MET A 131 -4.61 2.94 -10.51
N LEU A 132 -3.60 2.11 -10.27
CA LEU A 132 -3.78 0.73 -9.86
C LEU A 132 -4.00 0.70 -8.36
N THR A 133 -5.08 0.06 -7.93
CA THR A 133 -5.47 -0.07 -6.53
C THR A 133 -5.51 -1.53 -6.12
N VAL A 134 -5.00 -1.83 -4.94
CA VAL A 134 -5.25 -3.07 -4.21
C VAL A 134 -6.11 -2.73 -3.02
N ASN A 135 -7.26 -3.38 -2.89
CA ASN A 135 -8.18 -3.13 -1.79
C ASN A 135 -8.98 -4.38 -1.42
N ALA A 136 -9.51 -4.39 -0.21
CA ALA A 136 -10.46 -5.39 0.25
C ALA A 136 -11.82 -5.21 -0.46
N VAL A 137 -12.41 -6.31 -0.90
CA VAL A 137 -13.67 -6.34 -1.67
C VAL A 137 -14.72 -7.16 -0.93
N LYS A 138 -15.80 -6.48 -0.51
CA LYS A 138 -16.93 -7.14 0.17
C LYS A 138 -17.72 -8.00 -0.82
N GLY A 139 -18.16 -9.18 -0.35
CA GLY A 139 -18.97 -10.09 -1.16
C GLY A 139 -18.15 -10.97 -2.10
N GLY A 140 -16.85 -11.02 -1.89
CA GLY A 140 -15.91 -11.76 -2.71
C GLY A 140 -15.48 -11.01 -3.96
N GLY A 141 -14.24 -11.23 -4.34
CA GLY A 141 -13.72 -10.75 -5.61
C GLY A 141 -14.11 -11.65 -6.77
N CYS A 142 -13.53 -11.44 -7.93
CA CYS A 142 -13.73 -12.29 -9.10
C CYS A 142 -13.40 -13.78 -8.87
N ARG A 143 -12.70 -14.10 -7.77
CA ARG A 143 -12.45 -15.46 -7.32
C ARG A 143 -13.70 -16.14 -6.75
N SER A 144 -14.60 -15.36 -6.14
CA SER A 144 -15.86 -15.85 -5.55
C SER A 144 -17.00 -15.97 -6.58
N GLY A 145 -16.76 -15.63 -7.83
CA GLY A 145 -17.69 -15.83 -8.93
C GLY A 145 -18.01 -17.31 -9.05
N HIS A 146 -19.23 -17.67 -8.73
CA HIS A 146 -19.80 -19.00 -8.50
C HIS A 146 -19.75 -19.95 -9.72
N ASP A 147 -19.15 -19.50 -10.81
CA ASP A 147 -19.26 -20.16 -12.11
C ASP A 147 -17.94 -20.78 -12.63
N ASP A 148 -16.83 -20.63 -11.89
CA ASP A 148 -15.57 -21.25 -12.29
C ASP A 148 -14.98 -22.07 -11.13
N GLU A 149 -15.47 -23.29 -10.94
CA GLU A 149 -14.86 -24.31 -10.06
C GLU A 149 -13.39 -24.59 -10.37
N ASN A 150 -12.84 -23.96 -11.43
CA ASN A 150 -11.48 -24.16 -11.92
C ASN A 150 -10.60 -22.90 -11.81
N ASN A 151 -11.01 -21.84 -11.09
CA ASN A 151 -10.16 -20.66 -10.97
C ASN A 151 -9.15 -20.77 -9.79
N GLU A 152 -8.37 -21.84 -9.76
CA GLU A 152 -7.27 -22.02 -8.81
C GLU A 152 -6.16 -20.94 -8.96
N THR A 153 -6.21 -20.17 -10.04
CA THR A 153 -5.13 -19.22 -10.36
C THR A 153 -5.26 -17.88 -9.65
N GLY A 154 -6.42 -17.51 -9.11
CA GLY A 154 -6.68 -16.19 -8.54
C GLY A 154 -6.77 -15.05 -9.58
N LEU A 155 -6.63 -15.35 -10.88
CA LEU A 155 -6.82 -14.39 -11.97
C LEU A 155 -8.29 -14.22 -12.30
N CYS A 156 -8.70 -12.99 -12.57
CA CYS A 156 -10.09 -12.72 -12.93
C CYS A 156 -10.40 -13.19 -14.37
N PRO A 157 -11.70 -13.48 -14.69
CA PRO A 157 -12.08 -13.85 -16.03
C PRO A 157 -11.64 -12.81 -17.08
N GLY A 158 -11.05 -13.28 -18.16
CA GLY A 158 -10.52 -12.43 -19.24
C GLY A 158 -9.08 -11.95 -19.05
N VAL A 159 -8.41 -12.33 -17.97
CA VAL A 159 -7.00 -11.97 -17.67
C VAL A 159 -6.04 -13.14 -17.95
N LYS A 160 -6.49 -14.21 -18.58
CA LYS A 160 -5.72 -15.45 -18.82
C LYS A 160 -4.80 -15.35 -20.03
#